data_8fc32bd109e04433d196ee6cd23a4e54
#
_entry.id   8fc32bd109e04433d196ee6cd23a4e54
#
_cell.length_a   1.000
_cell.length_b   1.000
_cell.length_c   1.000
_cell.angle_alpha   90.00
_cell.angle_beta   90.00
_cell.angle_gamma   90.00
#
_symmetry.space_group_name_H-M   'P 1'
#
loop_
_entity.id
_entity.type
_entity.pdbx_description
1 polymer ?
#
loop_
_entity_poly.entity_id
_entity_poly.type
_entity_poly.pdbx_seq_one_letter_code
_entity_poly.pdbx_strand_id
1 'polypeptide(L)'
;MDEKALVRRCCAGAPGARQEMYETYAGRVLAVCRRYIHDADRARDLVHDTFLKAWDSLDGFRPRRAGSLGAWLSQIAAHLAVDELRSRKSLALLDDSLPEDGPDPSFGGLTGESPVDTEALRTVPVEELIELIASLPEGYRVVFNLFCLDGYSHREIAHLLGISEKTSQTQYLKARRKLAALISAKYGKR
;
A
#
# COMPACT_ATOMS: atom_id res chain seq x y z
N MET A 1 -9.64 -22.33 6.90
CA MET A 1 -8.89 -22.18 8.17
C MET A 1 -9.71 -21.33 9.13
N ASP A 2 -9.88 -21.75 10.37
CA ASP A 2 -10.58 -20.96 11.40
C ASP A 2 -9.61 -19.95 12.04
N GLU A 3 -9.67 -18.68 11.56
CA GLU A 3 -8.83 -17.59 12.10
C GLU A 3 -9.04 -17.36 13.60
N LYS A 4 -10.26 -17.56 14.10
CA LYS A 4 -10.57 -17.40 15.54
C LYS A 4 -9.85 -18.46 16.39
N ALA A 5 -9.82 -19.69 15.90
CA ALA A 5 -9.12 -20.77 16.57
C ALA A 5 -7.60 -20.55 16.55
N LEU A 6 -7.04 -20.11 15.42
CA LEU A 6 -5.61 -19.80 15.30
C LEU A 6 -5.20 -18.69 16.25
N VAL A 7 -5.95 -17.57 16.26
CA VAL A 7 -5.67 -16.42 17.16
C VAL A 7 -5.70 -16.87 18.63
N ARG A 8 -6.72 -17.62 19.06
CA ARG A 8 -6.80 -18.14 20.44
C ARG A 8 -5.60 -19.02 20.81
N ARG A 9 -5.16 -19.89 19.88
CA ARG A 9 -3.99 -20.74 20.10
C ARG A 9 -2.70 -19.92 20.21
N CYS A 10 -2.55 -18.88 19.41
CA CYS A 10 -1.41 -17.98 19.50
C CYS A 10 -1.37 -17.21 20.82
N CYS A 11 -2.52 -16.65 21.27
CA CYS A 11 -2.62 -15.95 22.56
C CYS A 11 -2.38 -16.90 23.74
N ALA A 12 -2.81 -18.17 23.64
CA ALA A 12 -2.56 -19.19 24.66
C ALA A 12 -1.11 -19.73 24.65
N GLY A 13 -0.24 -19.27 23.75
CA GLY A 13 1.13 -19.76 23.64
C GLY A 13 1.23 -21.21 23.16
N ALA A 14 0.21 -21.73 22.46
CA ALA A 14 0.19 -23.11 22.00
C ALA A 14 1.37 -23.39 21.06
N PRO A 15 2.11 -24.52 21.25
CA PRO A 15 3.23 -24.87 20.39
C PRO A 15 2.83 -24.87 18.90
N GLY A 16 3.67 -24.27 18.04
CA GLY A 16 3.47 -24.23 16.59
C GLY A 16 2.40 -23.25 16.10
N ALA A 17 1.58 -22.64 16.97
CA ALA A 17 0.50 -21.75 16.51
C ALA A 17 1.03 -20.47 15.84
N ARG A 18 2.11 -19.88 16.36
CA ARG A 18 2.77 -18.72 15.75
C ARG A 18 3.44 -19.07 14.42
N GLN A 19 4.02 -20.25 14.34
CA GLN A 19 4.60 -20.77 13.10
C GLN A 19 3.52 -20.96 12.02
N GLU A 20 2.39 -21.58 12.37
CA GLU A 20 1.25 -21.75 11.47
C GLU A 20 0.73 -20.39 10.94
N MET A 21 0.62 -19.38 11.82
CA MET A 21 0.24 -18.02 11.43
C MET A 21 1.25 -17.43 10.44
N TYR A 22 2.54 -17.54 10.72
CA TYR A 22 3.62 -17.05 9.86
C TYR A 22 3.56 -17.73 8.50
N GLU A 23 3.56 -19.05 8.43
CA GLU A 23 3.54 -19.81 7.17
C GLU A 23 2.32 -19.50 6.32
N THR A 24 1.17 -19.24 6.97
CA THR A 24 -0.07 -18.91 6.26
C THR A 24 -0.06 -17.51 5.66
N TYR A 25 0.51 -16.53 6.36
CA TYR A 25 0.34 -15.11 6.00
C TYR A 25 1.61 -14.42 5.53
N ALA A 26 2.81 -15.01 5.68
CA ALA A 26 4.08 -14.36 5.33
C ALA A 26 4.15 -13.94 3.86
N GLY A 27 3.64 -14.76 2.95
CA GLY A 27 3.60 -14.42 1.52
C GLY A 27 2.75 -13.18 1.24
N ARG A 28 1.59 -13.05 1.89
CA ARG A 28 0.72 -11.88 1.78
C ARG A 28 1.38 -10.64 2.38
N VAL A 29 1.95 -10.76 3.56
CA VAL A 29 2.66 -9.66 4.23
C VAL A 29 3.84 -9.20 3.39
N LEU A 30 4.64 -10.12 2.84
CA LEU A 30 5.76 -9.81 1.95
C LEU A 30 5.31 -9.06 0.69
N ALA A 31 4.20 -9.46 0.09
CA ALA A 31 3.63 -8.75 -1.06
C ALA A 31 3.26 -7.31 -0.70
N VAL A 32 2.73 -7.05 0.51
CA VAL A 32 2.49 -5.68 1.00
C VAL A 32 3.80 -4.93 1.17
N CYS A 33 4.78 -5.50 1.90
CA CYS A 33 6.07 -4.84 2.14
C CYS A 33 6.76 -4.43 0.82
N ARG A 34 6.77 -5.33 -0.19
CA ARG A 34 7.38 -5.06 -1.50
C ARG A 34 6.72 -3.96 -2.30
N ARG A 35 5.45 -3.65 -2.08
CA ARG A 35 4.78 -2.51 -2.72
C ARG A 35 5.35 -1.16 -2.27
N TYR A 36 5.90 -1.11 -1.06
CA TYR A 36 6.47 0.10 -0.46
C TYR A 36 8.00 0.12 -0.55
N ILE A 37 8.65 -1.00 -0.26
CA ILE A 37 10.10 -1.14 -0.14
C ILE A 37 10.64 -1.98 -1.30
N HIS A 38 11.50 -1.38 -2.14
CA HIS A 38 12.10 -2.06 -3.28
C HIS A 38 13.21 -3.02 -2.90
N ASP A 39 13.95 -2.71 -1.83
CA ASP A 39 15.01 -3.56 -1.31
C ASP A 39 14.40 -4.86 -0.76
N ALA A 40 14.80 -5.99 -1.37
CA ALA A 40 14.21 -7.29 -1.06
C ALA A 40 14.56 -7.78 0.35
N ASP A 41 15.74 -7.44 0.84
CA ASP A 41 16.18 -7.86 2.18
C ASP A 41 15.47 -7.04 3.23
N ARG A 42 15.37 -5.72 3.05
CA ARG A 42 14.56 -4.86 3.92
C ARG A 42 13.07 -5.21 3.92
N ALA A 43 12.52 -5.59 2.76
CA ALA A 43 11.14 -6.06 2.71
C ALA A 43 10.94 -7.35 3.53
N ARG A 44 11.94 -8.27 3.55
CA ARG A 44 11.90 -9.47 4.40
C ARG A 44 12.03 -9.14 5.89
N ASP A 45 12.92 -8.20 6.25
CA ASP A 45 13.03 -7.73 7.64
C ASP A 45 11.69 -7.18 8.14
N LEU A 46 11.01 -6.36 7.33
CA LEU A 46 9.69 -5.82 7.67
C LEU A 46 8.60 -6.90 7.82
N VAL A 47 8.73 -8.05 7.13
CA VAL A 47 7.86 -9.20 7.39
C VAL A 47 8.04 -9.69 8.82
N HIS A 48 9.28 -9.88 9.27
CA HIS A 48 9.56 -10.32 10.65
C HIS A 48 9.03 -9.30 11.67
N ASP A 49 9.33 -8.02 11.47
CA ASP A 49 8.86 -6.93 12.34
C ASP A 49 7.32 -6.88 12.40
N THR A 50 6.65 -7.12 11.28
CA THR A 50 5.19 -7.20 11.21
C THR A 50 4.63 -8.29 12.11
N PHE A 51 5.21 -9.49 12.06
CA PHE A 51 4.75 -10.59 12.90
C PHE A 51 5.08 -10.38 14.36
N LEU A 52 6.26 -9.83 14.69
CA LEU A 52 6.59 -9.47 16.08
C LEU A 52 5.57 -8.49 16.65
N LYS A 53 5.31 -7.38 15.94
CA LYS A 53 4.32 -6.38 16.35
C LYS A 53 2.89 -6.94 16.41
N ALA A 54 2.55 -7.84 15.49
CA ALA A 54 1.25 -8.51 15.49
C ALA A 54 1.09 -9.41 16.73
N TRP A 55 2.09 -10.20 17.08
CA TRP A 55 2.02 -11.08 18.27
C TRP A 55 1.91 -10.29 19.56
N ASP A 56 2.60 -9.15 19.67
CA ASP A 56 2.53 -8.27 20.85
C ASP A 56 1.14 -7.64 21.02
N SER A 57 0.41 -7.41 19.92
CA SER A 57 -0.92 -6.77 19.93
C SER A 57 -2.08 -7.75 19.68
N LEU A 58 -1.80 -9.05 19.59
CA LEU A 58 -2.78 -10.06 19.18
C LEU A 58 -3.95 -10.22 20.17
N ASP A 59 -3.70 -10.02 21.47
CA ASP A 59 -4.73 -10.08 22.52
C ASP A 59 -5.86 -9.07 22.31
N GLY A 60 -5.56 -7.93 21.67
CA GLY A 60 -6.52 -6.90 21.29
C GLY A 60 -7.27 -7.20 19.99
N PHE A 61 -6.79 -8.12 19.19
CA PHE A 61 -7.40 -8.41 17.88
C PHE A 61 -8.70 -9.22 18.03
N ARG A 62 -9.75 -8.81 17.33
CA ARG A 62 -11.04 -9.51 17.30
C ARG A 62 -11.43 -9.83 15.85
N PRO A 63 -11.33 -11.10 15.44
CA PRO A 63 -11.75 -11.53 14.10
C PRO A 63 -13.25 -11.24 13.89
N ARG A 64 -13.56 -10.41 12.92
CA ARG A 64 -14.96 -10.04 12.61
C ARG A 64 -15.56 -10.93 11.51
N ARG A 65 -14.75 -11.30 10.52
CA ARG A 65 -15.12 -12.12 9.37
C ARG A 65 -13.90 -12.89 8.88
N ALA A 66 -14.11 -13.87 7.99
CA ALA A 66 -13.00 -14.55 7.32
C ALA A 66 -12.12 -13.54 6.57
N GLY A 67 -10.81 -13.72 6.61
CA GLY A 67 -9.82 -12.81 6.01
C GLY A 67 -9.49 -11.58 6.83
N SER A 68 -10.13 -11.37 8.01
CA SER A 68 -9.85 -10.20 8.85
C SER A 68 -8.45 -10.21 9.46
N LEU A 69 -7.90 -11.39 9.77
CA LEU A 69 -6.54 -11.53 10.27
C LEU A 69 -5.51 -11.13 9.21
N GLY A 70 -5.66 -11.60 7.99
CA GLY A 70 -4.80 -11.22 6.88
C GLY A 70 -4.87 -9.73 6.53
N ALA A 71 -6.06 -9.11 6.61
CA ALA A 71 -6.23 -7.68 6.41
C ALA A 71 -5.53 -6.87 7.52
N TRP A 72 -5.68 -7.29 8.78
CA TRP A 72 -5.04 -6.65 9.92
C TRP A 72 -3.52 -6.74 9.85
N LEU A 73 -2.95 -7.90 9.49
CA LEU A 73 -1.51 -8.07 9.26
C LEU A 73 -1.02 -7.17 8.12
N SER A 74 -1.81 -7.05 7.04
CA SER A 74 -1.49 -6.14 5.93
C SER A 74 -1.43 -4.68 6.37
N GLN A 75 -2.33 -4.23 7.26
CA GLN A 75 -2.30 -2.88 7.82
C GLN A 75 -1.05 -2.63 8.67
N ILE A 76 -0.66 -3.59 9.52
CA ILE A 76 0.58 -3.48 10.30
C ILE A 76 1.78 -3.35 9.37
N ALA A 77 1.85 -4.20 8.33
CA ALA A 77 2.93 -4.16 7.34
C ALA A 77 3.01 -2.82 6.60
N ALA A 78 1.88 -2.29 6.15
CA ALA A 78 1.82 -0.99 5.47
C ALA A 78 2.30 0.15 6.38
N HIS A 79 1.87 0.17 7.65
CA HIS A 79 2.33 1.16 8.63
C HIS A 79 3.83 1.08 8.88
N LEU A 80 4.39 -0.12 9.11
CA LEU A 80 5.82 -0.30 9.30
C LEU A 80 6.63 0.13 8.07
N ALA A 81 6.15 -0.21 6.88
CA ALA A 81 6.79 0.21 5.64
C ALA A 81 6.79 1.73 5.46
N VAL A 82 5.68 2.40 5.80
CA VAL A 82 5.59 3.88 5.78
C VAL A 82 6.52 4.50 6.83
N ASP A 83 6.57 3.97 8.04
CA ASP A 83 7.47 4.44 9.10
C ASP A 83 8.95 4.30 8.67
N GLU A 84 9.30 3.20 8.02
CA GLU A 84 10.63 2.98 7.44
C GLU A 84 10.97 4.05 6.39
N LEU A 85 10.05 4.36 5.46
CA LEU A 85 10.24 5.38 4.44
C LEU A 85 10.37 6.78 5.05
N ARG A 86 9.60 7.07 6.09
CA ARG A 86 9.71 8.35 6.84
C ARG A 86 11.05 8.48 7.54
N SER A 87 11.54 7.42 8.17
CA SER A 87 12.82 7.43 8.89
C SER A 87 14.01 7.72 7.95
N ARG A 88 13.92 7.29 6.71
CA ARG A 88 14.95 7.53 5.67
C ARG A 88 14.89 8.92 5.05
N LYS A 89 14.02 9.82 5.52
CA LYS A 89 13.72 11.12 4.87
C LYS A 89 13.31 11.01 3.39
N SER A 90 13.04 9.82 2.92
CA SER A 90 12.68 9.52 1.56
C SER A 90 11.32 10.16 1.20
N LEU A 91 10.42 10.29 2.18
CA LEU A 91 9.14 10.98 2.03
C LEU A 91 9.22 12.51 2.09
N ALA A 92 10.41 13.11 2.28
CA ALA A 92 10.57 14.56 2.16
C ALA A 92 10.21 15.08 0.73
N LEU A 93 10.13 14.17 -0.25
CA LEU A 93 9.64 14.44 -1.59
C LEU A 93 8.10 14.58 -1.69
N LEU A 94 7.37 14.43 -0.58
CA LEU A 94 5.94 14.72 -0.51
C LEU A 94 5.63 16.19 -0.27
N ASP A 95 6.67 17.03 -0.12
CA ASP A 95 6.52 18.48 -0.04
C ASP A 95 5.95 19.01 -1.39
N ASP A 96 5.06 19.99 -1.30
CA ASP A 96 4.40 20.64 -2.46
C ASP A 96 5.39 21.33 -3.43
N SER A 97 6.70 21.31 -3.10
CA SER A 97 7.80 21.91 -3.88
C SER A 97 8.33 21.03 -5.02
N LEU A 98 7.76 19.86 -5.30
CA LEU A 98 8.08 19.18 -6.56
C LEU A 98 7.60 20.04 -7.74
N PRO A 99 8.45 20.27 -8.78
CA PRO A 99 8.11 21.13 -9.90
C PRO A 99 6.71 20.80 -10.40
N GLU A 100 5.84 21.80 -10.42
CA GLU A 100 4.61 21.69 -11.15
C GLU A 100 4.99 21.45 -12.61
N ASP A 101 4.76 20.25 -13.12
CA ASP A 101 4.61 20.07 -14.55
C ASP A 101 3.40 20.93 -14.93
N GLY A 102 3.65 22.19 -15.23
CA GLY A 102 2.76 23.26 -15.65
C GLY A 102 1.33 23.33 -15.11
N PRO A 103 0.71 24.50 -15.09
CA PRO A 103 -0.69 24.60 -14.67
C PRO A 103 -1.55 23.81 -15.66
N ASP A 104 -2.09 22.68 -15.19
CA ASP A 104 -3.04 21.90 -15.95
C ASP A 104 -4.41 22.59 -15.89
N PRO A 105 -4.93 23.15 -16.99
CA PRO A 105 -6.22 23.85 -17.02
C PRO A 105 -7.42 22.93 -16.74
N SER A 106 -7.23 21.61 -16.58
CA SER A 106 -8.30 20.66 -16.25
C SER A 106 -8.56 20.50 -14.73
N PHE A 107 -7.95 21.33 -13.88
CA PHE A 107 -8.14 21.30 -12.43
C PHE A 107 -9.50 21.85 -11.94
N GLY A 108 -10.42 22.10 -12.87
CA GLY A 108 -11.77 22.58 -12.61
C GLY A 108 -12.76 21.45 -12.37
N GLY A 109 -12.69 20.78 -11.20
CA GLY A 109 -13.74 19.83 -10.82
C GLY A 109 -13.19 18.61 -10.05
N LEU A 110 -13.44 18.58 -8.76
CA LEU A 110 -13.18 17.44 -7.87
C LEU A 110 -14.01 16.17 -8.19
N THR A 111 -14.71 16.14 -9.33
CA THR A 111 -15.51 15.04 -9.84
C THR A 111 -15.04 14.53 -11.20
N GLY A 112 -13.78 14.83 -11.58
CA GLY A 112 -13.24 14.40 -12.87
C GLY A 112 -12.85 12.92 -12.83
N GLU A 113 -13.77 12.04 -13.21
CA GLU A 113 -13.45 10.83 -13.95
C GLU A 113 -12.67 11.24 -15.21
N SER A 114 -11.34 11.45 -15.07
CA SER A 114 -10.50 11.32 -16.23
C SER A 114 -10.56 9.85 -16.60
N PRO A 115 -11.05 9.46 -17.74
CA PRO A 115 -11.08 8.07 -18.12
C PRO A 115 -9.61 7.63 -18.27
N VAL A 116 -9.04 7.07 -17.21
CA VAL A 116 -8.10 5.97 -17.44
C VAL A 116 -8.95 5.02 -18.24
N ASP A 117 -8.61 4.83 -19.51
CA ASP A 117 -9.37 3.97 -20.39
C ASP A 117 -9.56 2.63 -19.67
N THR A 118 -10.76 2.42 -19.13
CA THR A 118 -11.07 1.26 -18.28
C THR A 118 -10.86 -0.01 -19.09
N GLU A 119 -10.97 0.08 -20.41
CA GLU A 119 -10.71 -0.98 -21.36
C GLU A 119 -9.19 -1.28 -21.44
N ALA A 120 -8.34 -0.26 -21.48
CA ALA A 120 -6.88 -0.42 -21.48
C ALA A 120 -6.39 -1.05 -20.17
N LEU A 121 -6.98 -0.70 -19.01
CA LEU A 121 -6.66 -1.33 -17.74
C LEU A 121 -7.01 -2.82 -17.67
N ARG A 122 -8.09 -3.22 -18.33
CA ARG A 122 -8.52 -4.64 -18.38
C ARG A 122 -7.58 -5.50 -19.23
N THR A 123 -6.81 -4.92 -20.11
CA THR A 123 -5.87 -5.62 -20.99
C THR A 123 -4.47 -5.76 -20.40
N VAL A 124 -4.15 -5.03 -19.33
CA VAL A 124 -2.83 -5.07 -18.66
C VAL A 124 -2.76 -6.30 -17.75
N PRO A 125 -1.79 -7.21 -17.93
CA PRO A 125 -1.53 -8.28 -16.99
C PRO A 125 -1.24 -7.74 -15.58
N VAL A 126 -1.71 -8.47 -14.54
CA VAL A 126 -1.57 -8.03 -13.14
C VAL A 126 -0.11 -7.82 -12.76
N GLU A 127 0.77 -8.70 -13.22
CA GLU A 127 2.21 -8.65 -12.99
C GLU A 127 2.82 -7.35 -13.52
N GLU A 128 2.42 -6.96 -14.73
CA GLU A 128 2.89 -5.70 -15.36
C GLU A 128 2.30 -4.47 -14.68
N LEU A 129 1.05 -4.54 -14.23
CA LEU A 129 0.45 -3.43 -13.46
C LEU A 129 1.23 -3.19 -12.17
N ILE A 130 1.65 -4.26 -11.49
CA ILE A 130 2.50 -4.18 -10.28
C ILE A 130 3.84 -3.50 -10.61
N GLU A 131 4.48 -3.87 -11.72
CA GLU A 131 5.74 -3.24 -12.17
C GLU A 131 5.56 -1.75 -12.50
N LEU A 132 4.46 -1.40 -13.18
CA LEU A 132 4.14 0.00 -13.49
C LEU A 132 3.91 0.83 -12.21
N ILE A 133 3.20 0.28 -11.24
CA ILE A 133 3.02 0.92 -9.94
C ILE A 133 4.37 1.07 -9.22
N ALA A 134 5.21 0.03 -9.27
CA ALA A 134 6.54 0.07 -8.68
C ALA A 134 7.46 1.12 -9.32
N SER A 135 7.27 1.44 -10.60
CA SER A 135 8.03 2.47 -11.33
C SER A 135 7.63 3.91 -11.00
N LEU A 136 6.52 4.12 -10.28
CA LEU A 136 6.11 5.46 -9.86
C LEU A 136 7.13 6.08 -8.90
N PRO A 137 7.30 7.42 -8.93
CA PRO A 137 8.01 8.13 -7.87
C PRO A 137 7.46 7.75 -6.51
N GLU A 138 8.35 7.65 -5.52
CA GLU A 138 8.04 7.07 -4.20
C GLU A 138 6.80 7.70 -3.54
N GLY A 139 6.72 9.04 -3.51
CA GLY A 139 5.58 9.73 -2.93
C GLY A 139 4.25 9.38 -3.62
N TYR A 140 4.24 9.33 -4.96
CA TYR A 140 3.05 8.97 -5.73
C TYR A 140 2.66 7.51 -5.47
N ARG A 141 3.64 6.62 -5.44
CA ARG A 141 3.44 5.19 -5.19
C ARG A 141 2.88 4.93 -3.79
N VAL A 142 3.43 5.57 -2.76
CA VAL A 142 2.98 5.41 -1.37
C VAL A 142 1.51 5.82 -1.23
N VAL A 143 1.15 7.03 -1.70
CA VAL A 143 -0.24 7.51 -1.62
C VAL A 143 -1.18 6.64 -2.45
N PHE A 144 -0.75 6.22 -3.65
CA PHE A 144 -1.54 5.33 -4.50
C PHE A 144 -1.81 3.97 -3.83
N ASN A 145 -0.79 3.36 -3.25
CA ASN A 145 -0.93 2.08 -2.54
C ASN A 145 -1.86 2.19 -1.35
N LEU A 146 -1.67 3.21 -0.49
CA LEU A 146 -2.53 3.42 0.68
C LEU A 146 -3.99 3.63 0.29
N PHE A 147 -4.26 4.45 -0.73
CA PHE A 147 -5.62 4.77 -1.15
C PHE A 147 -6.29 3.62 -1.92
N CYS A 148 -5.63 3.14 -3.01
CA CYS A 148 -6.25 2.17 -3.92
C CYS A 148 -6.19 0.73 -3.43
N LEU A 149 -5.10 0.33 -2.78
CA LEU A 149 -4.86 -1.08 -2.46
C LEU A 149 -5.13 -1.39 -0.99
N ASP A 150 -4.85 -0.45 -0.09
CA ASP A 150 -5.00 -0.67 1.34
C ASP A 150 -6.27 0.01 1.91
N GLY A 151 -6.98 0.84 1.10
CA GLY A 151 -8.31 1.35 1.39
C GLY A 151 -8.36 2.52 2.40
N TYR A 152 -7.24 3.24 2.59
CA TYR A 152 -7.21 4.44 3.44
C TYR A 152 -7.87 5.63 2.75
N SER A 153 -8.61 6.43 3.50
CA SER A 153 -9.08 7.74 3.05
C SER A 153 -7.91 8.74 2.95
N HIS A 154 -8.05 9.79 2.14
CA HIS A 154 -7.03 10.85 2.07
C HIS A 154 -6.76 11.52 3.42
N ARG A 155 -7.75 11.61 4.30
CA ARG A 155 -7.61 12.12 5.66
C ARG A 155 -6.72 11.21 6.52
N GLU A 156 -6.91 9.90 6.45
CA GLU A 156 -6.06 8.93 7.17
C GLU A 156 -4.64 8.92 6.61
N ILE A 157 -4.50 8.99 5.27
CA ILE A 157 -3.20 9.11 4.60
C ILE A 157 -2.47 10.37 5.04
N ALA A 158 -3.17 11.51 5.08
CA ALA A 158 -2.62 12.78 5.52
C ALA A 158 -2.05 12.68 6.95
N HIS A 159 -2.82 12.06 7.86
CA HIS A 159 -2.36 11.82 9.23
C HIS A 159 -1.16 10.86 9.27
N LEU A 160 -1.23 9.76 8.53
CA LEU A 160 -0.18 8.73 8.50
C LEU A 160 1.15 9.26 7.94
N LEU A 161 1.09 10.10 6.89
CA LEU A 161 2.27 10.64 6.20
C LEU A 161 2.73 11.99 6.76
N GLY A 162 1.93 12.66 7.61
CA GLY A 162 2.24 14.01 8.13
C GLY A 162 2.13 15.10 7.07
N ILE A 163 1.23 14.96 6.10
CA ILE A 163 0.96 15.90 4.99
C ILE A 163 -0.45 16.46 5.07
N SER A 164 -0.80 17.43 4.21
CA SER A 164 -2.18 17.89 4.08
C SER A 164 -3.05 16.87 3.33
N GLU A 165 -4.36 16.87 3.58
CA GLU A 165 -5.31 16.05 2.81
C GLU A 165 -5.28 16.44 1.32
N LYS A 166 -5.13 17.75 1.03
CA LYS A 166 -4.98 18.27 -0.33
C LYS A 166 -3.72 17.72 -1.01
N THR A 167 -2.59 17.65 -0.29
CA THR A 167 -1.35 17.04 -0.79
C THR A 167 -1.57 15.57 -1.12
N SER A 168 -2.24 14.82 -0.25
CA SER A 168 -2.57 13.41 -0.51
C SER A 168 -3.42 13.25 -1.80
N GLN A 169 -4.45 14.09 -1.97
CA GLN A 169 -5.29 14.09 -3.18
C GLN A 169 -4.47 14.42 -4.44
N THR A 170 -3.63 15.44 -4.37
CA THR A 170 -2.76 15.85 -5.49
C THR A 170 -1.78 14.75 -5.88
N GLN A 171 -1.12 14.13 -4.90
CA GLN A 171 -0.18 13.02 -5.14
C GLN A 171 -0.88 11.82 -5.80
N TYR A 172 -2.09 11.51 -5.34
CA TYR A 172 -2.91 10.46 -5.94
C TYR A 172 -3.26 10.75 -7.41
N LEU A 173 -3.69 11.98 -7.72
CA LEU A 173 -4.01 12.39 -9.09
C LEU A 173 -2.78 12.31 -9.99
N LYS A 174 -1.61 12.78 -9.51
CA LYS A 174 -0.33 12.68 -10.23
C LYS A 174 0.06 11.22 -10.47
N ALA A 175 -0.13 10.34 -9.48
CA ALA A 175 0.09 8.90 -9.62
C ALA A 175 -0.78 8.30 -10.74
N ARG A 176 -2.09 8.59 -10.73
CA ARG A 176 -3.04 8.11 -11.75
C ARG A 176 -2.66 8.57 -13.15
N ARG A 177 -2.32 9.85 -13.31
CA ARG A 177 -1.91 10.40 -14.63
C ARG A 177 -0.66 9.71 -15.14
N LYS A 178 0.34 9.54 -14.29
CA LYS A 178 1.59 8.88 -14.68
C LYS A 178 1.36 7.42 -15.07
N LEU A 179 0.54 6.69 -14.31
CA LEU A 179 0.14 5.32 -14.67
C LEU A 179 -0.61 5.27 -15.99
N ALA A 180 -1.57 6.16 -16.21
CA ALA A 180 -2.31 6.24 -17.48
C ALA A 180 -1.37 6.49 -18.66
N ALA A 181 -0.41 7.42 -18.53
CA ALA A 181 0.58 7.70 -19.56
C ALA A 181 1.47 6.47 -19.86
N LEU A 182 1.94 5.76 -18.81
CA LEU A 182 2.75 4.56 -18.98
C LEU A 182 1.98 3.42 -19.67
N ILE A 183 0.71 3.22 -19.29
CA ILE A 183 -0.17 2.23 -19.91
C ILE A 183 -0.44 2.59 -21.37
N SER A 184 -0.80 3.83 -21.64
CA SER A 184 -1.04 4.30 -23.03
C SER A 184 0.20 4.20 -23.91
N ALA A 185 1.39 4.49 -23.38
CA ALA A 185 2.64 4.35 -24.13
C ALA A 185 2.95 2.89 -24.47
N LYS A 186 2.60 1.94 -23.60
CA LYS A 186 2.88 0.52 -23.78
C LYS A 186 1.78 -0.20 -24.58
N TYR A 187 0.52 0.15 -24.37
CA TYR A 187 -0.66 -0.56 -24.91
C TYR A 187 -1.51 0.29 -25.86
N GLY A 188 -1.32 1.61 -25.90
CA GLY A 188 -2.14 2.54 -26.69
C GLY A 188 -1.82 2.59 -28.20
N LYS A 189 -0.94 1.69 -28.69
CA LYS A 189 -0.67 1.55 -30.13
C LYS A 189 -1.44 0.33 -30.66
N ARG A 190 -2.75 0.50 -30.85
CA ARG A 190 -3.54 -0.29 -31.80
C ARG A 190 -4.50 0.61 -32.53
#